data_5bca5954edc9a1f083a800da4031820a
#
_entry.id   5bca5954edc9a1f083a800da4031820a
#
_cell.length_a   1.000
_cell.length_b   1.000
_cell.length_c   1.000
_cell.angle_alpha   90.00
_cell.angle_beta   90.00
_cell.angle_gamma   90.00
#
_symmetry.space_group_name_H-M   'P 1'
#
loop_
_entity.id
_entity.type
_entity.pdbx_description
1 polymer ?
#
loop_
_entity_poly.entity_id
_entity_poly.type
_entity_poly.pdbx_seq_one_letter_code
_entity_poly.pdbx_strand_id
1 'polypeptide(L)' 'MKGYVTESGYMGYVNGRYVLFASEGDYREYVER' A
#
# COMPACT_ATOMS: atom_id res chain seq x y z
N MET A 1 6.03 6.07 -4.94
CA MET A 1 5.13 5.05 -4.38
C MET A 1 4.21 4.54 -5.48
N LYS A 2 3.87 3.28 -5.39
CA LYS A 2 3.10 2.65 -6.44
C LYS A 2 2.00 1.80 -5.84
N GLY A 3 0.74 2.09 -6.21
CA GLY A 3 -0.36 1.35 -5.65
C GLY A 3 -1.69 1.92 -6.12
N TYR A 4 -2.76 1.32 -5.61
CA TYR A 4 -4.10 1.75 -6.00
C TYR A 4 -5.13 1.37 -4.94
N VAL A 5 -6.23 2.11 -4.92
CA VAL A 5 -7.30 1.90 -3.95
C VAL A 5 -8.17 0.74 -4.37
N THR A 6 -8.56 -0.09 -3.41
CA THR A 6 -9.48 -1.21 -3.65
C THR A 6 -10.62 -1.15 -2.64
N GLU A 7 -11.60 -2.04 -2.83
CA GLU A 7 -12.71 -2.11 -1.89
C GLU A 7 -12.26 -2.54 -0.50
N SER A 8 -11.21 -3.34 -0.45
CA SER A 8 -10.72 -3.87 0.82
C SER A 8 -9.70 -2.97 1.48
N GLY A 9 -9.23 -1.95 0.78
CA GLY A 9 -8.22 -1.07 1.32
C GLY A 9 -7.34 -0.50 0.22
N TYR A 10 -6.04 -0.57 0.43
CA TYR A 10 -5.10 -0.02 -0.53
C TYR A 10 -4.03 -1.06 -0.87
N MET A 11 -3.90 -1.35 -2.15
CA MET A 11 -2.86 -2.28 -2.61
C MET A 11 -1.59 -1.50 -2.90
N GLY A 12 -0.58 -1.69 -2.06
CA GLY A 12 0.68 -0.99 -2.22
C GLY A 12 1.78 -1.92 -2.73
N TYR A 13 2.63 -1.40 -3.58
CA TYR A 13 3.71 -2.18 -4.16
C TYR A 13 4.92 -2.17 -3.22
N VAL A 14 5.34 -3.35 -2.78
CA VAL A 14 6.45 -3.49 -1.85
C VAL A 14 7.35 -4.64 -2.29
N ASN A 15 8.61 -4.33 -2.55
CA ASN A 15 9.64 -5.35 -2.83
C ASN A 15 9.21 -6.35 -3.90
N GLY A 16 8.66 -5.84 -4.99
CA GLY A 16 8.35 -6.69 -6.13
C GLY A 16 6.98 -7.33 -6.09
N ARG A 17 6.15 -6.97 -5.13
CA ARG A 17 4.81 -7.52 -5.08
C ARG A 17 3.86 -6.56 -4.40
N TYR A 18 2.55 -6.79 -4.61
CA TYR A 18 1.54 -5.94 -3.99
C TYR A 18 1.10 -6.51 -2.66
N VAL A 19 0.93 -5.62 -1.69
CA VAL A 19 0.49 -5.99 -0.35
C VAL A 19 -0.72 -5.14 0.00
N LEU A 20 -1.73 -5.75 0.62
CA LEU A 20 -2.94 -5.03 0.99
C LEU A 20 -2.74 -4.29 2.31
N PHE A 21 -3.02 -2.99 2.29
CA PHE A 21 -2.96 -2.15 3.48
C PHE A 21 -4.35 -1.63 3.79
N ALA A 22 -4.57 -1.22 5.02
CA ALA A 22 -5.87 -0.70 5.42
C ALA A 22 -6.19 0.59 4.69
N SER A 23 -5.18 1.42 4.40
CA SER A 23 -5.39 2.67 3.70
C SER A 23 -4.09 3.12 3.06
N GLU A 24 -4.19 4.13 2.18
CA GLU A 24 -3.00 4.68 1.55
C GLU A 24 -2.04 5.25 2.60
N GLY A 25 -2.60 5.83 3.65
CA GLY A 25 -1.77 6.38 4.72
C GLY A 25 -0.92 5.31 5.38
N ASP A 26 -1.51 4.15 5.60
CA ASP A 26 -0.78 3.04 6.19
C ASP A 26 0.36 2.59 5.29
N TYR A 27 0.09 2.52 3.98
CA TYR A 27 1.12 2.15 3.02
C TYR A 27 2.25 3.17 3.02
N ARG A 28 1.89 4.45 3.00
CA ARG A 28 2.89 5.51 2.99
C ARG A 28 3.79 5.44 4.22
N GLU A 29 3.18 5.25 5.39
CA GLU A 29 3.95 5.11 6.61
C GLU A 29 4.91 3.94 6.54
N TYR A 30 4.44 2.87 5.95
CA TYR A 30 5.26 1.66 5.85
C TYR A 30 6.50 1.89 5.00
N VAL A 31 6.34 2.54 3.84
CA VAL A 31 7.47 2.70 2.93
C VAL A 31 8.39 3.84 3.33
N GLU A 32 7.91 4.75 4.16
CA GLU A 32 8.73 5.89 4.59
C GLU A 32 9.57 5.59 5.81
N ARG A 33 9.46 4.44 6.37
CA ARG A 33 10.22 4.08 7.56
C ARG A 33 11.71 4.08 7.34
#